data_d98e1e2b5018f07137453996609eca03
#
_entry.id   d98e1e2b5018f07137453996609eca03
#
_cell.length_a   1.000
_cell.length_b   1.000
_cell.length_c   1.000
_cell.angle_alpha   90.00
_cell.angle_beta   90.00
_cell.angle_gamma   90.00
#
_symmetry.space_group_name_H-M   'P 1'
#
loop_
_entity.id
_entity.type
_entity.pdbx_description
1 polymer ?
#
loop_
_entity_poly.entity_id
_entity_poly.type
_entity_poly.pdbx_seq_one_letter_code
_entity_poly.pdbx_strand_id
1 'polypeptide(L)'
;MSWWTVIAVASSVGKAYGTYMQGMATKAYYDSQADISKLQYKEKRIEAKEEGVKALKATNETLGAIIARGAAGGVLTSEGSVLTNQFVTLKSGATDYGIAGINQELMLNLGIIQYKNLKTAGKQAKQFGILNAIFGLGTDIGQIGMTGAFDTKPTTTTNTKKYTVQGGSNWQPPK
;
A
#
# COMPACT_ATOMS: atom_id res chain seq x y z
N MET A 1 38.52 -4.08 -38.88
CA MET A 1 37.47 -4.29 -37.86
C MET A 1 36.66 -5.49 -38.29
N SER A 2 36.54 -6.52 -37.46
CA SER A 2 35.80 -7.75 -37.78
C SER A 2 34.30 -7.49 -37.76
N TRP A 3 33.56 -7.99 -38.78
CA TRP A 3 32.11 -7.96 -38.84
C TRP A 3 31.43 -8.43 -37.57
N TRP A 4 32.01 -9.38 -36.85
CA TRP A 4 31.51 -9.92 -35.59
C TRP A 4 31.50 -8.90 -34.45
N THR A 5 32.41 -7.94 -34.43
CA THR A 5 32.41 -6.89 -33.38
C THR A 5 31.25 -5.90 -33.57
N VAL A 6 30.82 -5.64 -34.78
CA VAL A 6 29.66 -4.78 -35.08
C VAL A 6 28.35 -5.42 -34.62
N ILE A 7 28.19 -6.74 -34.84
CA ILE A 7 26.98 -7.47 -34.43
C ILE A 7 26.91 -7.56 -32.90
N ALA A 8 28.04 -7.79 -32.22
CA ALA A 8 28.07 -7.90 -30.75
C ALA A 8 27.72 -6.55 -30.08
N VAL A 9 28.19 -5.44 -30.61
CA VAL A 9 27.85 -4.08 -30.09
C VAL A 9 26.36 -3.77 -30.33
N ALA A 10 25.82 -4.10 -31.50
CA ALA A 10 24.41 -3.88 -31.80
C ALA A 10 23.46 -4.67 -30.87
N SER A 11 23.84 -5.92 -30.53
CA SER A 11 23.04 -6.78 -29.63
C SER A 11 23.08 -6.28 -28.17
N SER A 12 24.20 -5.77 -27.69
CA SER A 12 24.34 -5.24 -26.33
C SER A 12 23.54 -3.94 -26.14
N VAL A 13 23.54 -3.07 -27.12
CA VAL A 13 22.70 -1.85 -27.11
C VAL A 13 21.21 -2.19 -27.12
N GLY A 14 20.78 -3.21 -27.88
CA GLY A 14 19.40 -3.67 -27.91
C GLY A 14 18.94 -4.21 -26.55
N LYS A 15 19.76 -4.98 -25.86
CA LYS A 15 19.48 -5.49 -24.50
C LYS A 15 19.40 -4.36 -23.47
N ALA A 16 20.31 -3.41 -23.50
CA ALA A 16 20.31 -2.28 -22.58
C ALA A 16 19.06 -1.41 -22.76
N TYR A 17 18.66 -1.15 -24.00
CA TYR A 17 17.43 -0.43 -24.31
C TYR A 17 16.20 -1.20 -23.82
N GLY A 18 16.14 -2.52 -24.03
CA GLY A 18 15.07 -3.38 -23.52
C GLY A 18 14.95 -3.33 -21.98
N THR A 19 16.07 -3.41 -21.27
CA THR A 19 16.09 -3.33 -19.79
C THR A 19 15.66 -1.95 -19.28
N TYR A 20 16.07 -0.88 -19.96
CA TYR A 20 15.62 0.47 -19.66
C TYR A 20 14.10 0.63 -19.86
N MET A 21 13.58 0.16 -20.98
CA MET A 21 12.15 0.20 -21.27
C MET A 21 11.33 -0.63 -20.28
N GLN A 22 11.85 -1.78 -19.87
CA GLN A 22 11.23 -2.59 -18.80
C GLN A 22 11.16 -1.83 -17.48
N GLY A 23 12.23 -1.13 -17.08
CA GLY A 23 12.23 -0.29 -15.88
C GLY A 23 11.21 0.85 -15.96
N MET A 24 11.04 1.44 -17.14
CA MET A 24 10.03 2.50 -17.38
C MET A 24 8.61 1.94 -17.34
N ALA A 25 8.37 0.79 -17.96
CA ALA A 25 7.06 0.11 -17.93
C ALA A 25 6.68 -0.30 -16.50
N THR A 26 7.62 -0.85 -15.75
CA THR A 26 7.42 -1.19 -14.33
C THR A 26 7.11 0.05 -13.49
N LYS A 27 7.80 1.16 -13.73
CA LYS A 27 7.48 2.43 -13.07
C LYS A 27 6.05 2.89 -13.41
N ALA A 28 5.66 2.86 -14.67
CA ALA A 28 4.32 3.26 -15.10
C ALA A 28 3.23 2.37 -14.45
N TYR A 29 3.49 1.07 -14.32
CA TYR A 29 2.61 0.15 -13.61
C TYR A 29 2.43 0.54 -12.13
N TYR A 30 3.52 0.79 -11.40
CA TYR A 30 3.42 1.24 -10.01
C TYR A 30 2.76 2.61 -9.86
N ASP A 31 2.99 3.52 -10.80
CA ASP A 31 2.33 4.83 -10.83
C ASP A 31 0.81 4.67 -11.02
N SER A 32 0.38 3.82 -11.94
CA SER A 32 -1.04 3.50 -12.14
C SER A 32 -1.66 2.83 -10.90
N GLN A 33 -0.97 1.86 -10.30
CA GLN A 33 -1.42 1.24 -9.05
C GLN A 33 -1.54 2.25 -7.90
N ALA A 34 -0.61 3.21 -7.80
CA ALA A 34 -0.68 4.26 -6.80
C ALA A 34 -1.93 5.13 -6.97
N ASP A 35 -2.26 5.48 -8.21
CA ASP A 35 -3.44 6.30 -8.51
C ASP A 35 -4.74 5.53 -8.25
N ILE A 36 -4.82 4.25 -8.62
CA ILE A 36 -5.94 3.36 -8.29
C ILE A 36 -6.11 3.22 -6.76
N SER A 37 -5.02 2.96 -6.05
CA SER A 37 -5.03 2.86 -4.60
C SER A 37 -5.57 4.14 -3.95
N LYS A 38 -5.14 5.32 -4.44
CA LYS A 38 -5.65 6.61 -3.96
C LYS A 38 -7.17 6.76 -4.16
N LEU A 39 -7.70 6.27 -5.28
CA LEU A 39 -9.14 6.29 -5.54
C LEU A 39 -9.89 5.35 -4.60
N GLN A 40 -9.39 4.12 -4.40
CA GLN A 40 -9.99 3.15 -3.48
C GLN A 40 -10.04 3.66 -2.03
N TYR A 41 -8.99 4.34 -1.56
CA TYR A 41 -9.01 4.93 -0.22
C TYR A 41 -9.93 6.14 -0.10
N LYS A 42 -10.12 6.90 -1.18
CA LYS A 42 -11.15 7.96 -1.21
C LYS A 42 -12.55 7.37 -1.11
N GLU A 43 -12.82 6.29 -1.81
CA GLU A 43 -14.10 5.57 -1.76
C GLU A 43 -14.38 5.06 -0.35
N LYS A 44 -13.44 4.31 0.25
CA LYS A 44 -13.56 3.85 1.64
C LYS A 44 -13.76 4.98 2.65
N ARG A 45 -13.15 6.14 2.40
CA ARG A 45 -13.38 7.33 3.23
C ARG A 45 -14.82 7.86 3.10
N ILE A 46 -15.39 7.81 1.90
CA ILE A 46 -16.78 8.20 1.67
C ILE A 46 -17.71 7.20 2.37
N GLU A 47 -17.46 5.90 2.25
CA GLU A 47 -18.21 4.86 2.96
C GLU A 47 -18.21 5.09 4.48
N ALA A 48 -17.03 5.31 5.09
CA ALA A 48 -16.93 5.62 6.51
C ALA A 48 -17.70 6.89 6.91
N LYS A 49 -17.76 7.91 6.02
CA LYS A 49 -18.57 9.10 6.24
C LYS A 49 -20.07 8.79 6.19
N GLU A 50 -20.49 7.95 5.24
CA GLU A 50 -21.88 7.52 5.13
C GLU A 50 -22.32 6.68 6.34
N GLU A 51 -21.44 5.82 6.86
CA GLU A 51 -21.67 5.08 8.11
C GLU A 51 -21.91 6.04 9.28
N GLY A 52 -21.10 7.09 9.41
CA GLY A 52 -21.30 8.12 10.43
C GLY A 52 -22.64 8.82 10.28
N VAL A 53 -23.06 9.17 9.06
CA VAL A 53 -24.37 9.77 8.80
C VAL A 53 -25.50 8.81 9.13
N LYS A 54 -25.38 7.52 8.80
CA LYS A 54 -26.36 6.48 9.15
C LYS A 54 -26.48 6.33 10.67
N ALA A 55 -25.36 6.34 11.40
CA ALA A 55 -25.36 6.29 12.87
C ALA A 55 -26.13 7.48 13.48
N LEU A 56 -25.88 8.71 12.99
CA LEU A 56 -26.62 9.91 13.42
C LEU A 56 -28.13 9.80 13.12
N LYS A 57 -28.48 9.30 11.93
CA LYS A 57 -29.87 9.13 11.55
C LYS A 57 -30.58 8.12 12.46
N ALA A 58 -29.98 6.95 12.69
CA ALA A 58 -30.48 5.93 13.59
C ALA A 58 -30.64 6.45 15.04
N THR A 59 -29.67 7.25 15.49
CA THR A 59 -29.74 7.92 16.81
C THR A 59 -30.94 8.85 16.90
N ASN A 60 -31.15 9.71 15.88
CA ASN A 60 -32.29 10.66 15.84
C ASN A 60 -33.62 9.92 15.77
N GLU A 61 -33.72 8.84 15.00
CA GLU A 61 -34.94 8.02 14.90
C GLU A 61 -35.28 7.37 16.25
N THR A 62 -34.25 6.82 16.94
CA THR A 62 -34.39 6.22 18.26
C THR A 62 -34.80 7.24 19.31
N LEU A 63 -34.19 8.45 19.28
CA LEU A 63 -34.58 9.56 20.16
C LEU A 63 -36.03 9.98 19.94
N GLY A 64 -36.42 10.12 18.68
CA GLY A 64 -37.82 10.44 18.32
C GLY A 64 -38.81 9.40 18.85
N ALA A 65 -38.47 8.12 18.74
CA ALA A 65 -39.30 7.03 19.27
C ALA A 65 -39.37 7.04 20.82
N ILE A 66 -38.25 7.34 21.51
CA ILE A 66 -38.24 7.47 22.98
C ILE A 66 -39.14 8.61 23.44
N ILE A 67 -39.03 9.77 22.79
CA ILE A 67 -39.83 10.94 23.09
C ILE A 67 -41.33 10.67 22.84
N ALA A 68 -41.64 10.09 21.68
CA ALA A 68 -43.03 9.76 21.33
C ALA A 68 -43.69 8.78 22.30
N ARG A 69 -42.95 7.74 22.71
CA ARG A 69 -43.42 6.75 23.70
C ARG A 69 -43.60 7.37 25.10
N GLY A 70 -42.66 8.20 25.53
CA GLY A 70 -42.76 8.93 26.79
C GLY A 70 -44.00 9.84 26.82
N ALA A 71 -44.25 10.60 25.75
CA ALA A 71 -45.42 11.48 25.61
C ALA A 71 -46.74 10.67 25.58
N ALA A 72 -46.79 9.56 24.85
CA ALA A 72 -47.97 8.68 24.79
C ALA A 72 -48.27 8.02 26.15
N GLY A 73 -47.25 7.75 26.96
CA GLY A 73 -47.38 7.22 28.31
C GLY A 73 -47.70 8.26 29.38
N GLY A 74 -47.87 9.54 29.00
CA GLY A 74 -48.16 10.66 29.93
C GLY A 74 -46.99 11.00 30.86
N VAL A 75 -45.76 10.56 30.50
CA VAL A 75 -44.54 10.82 31.27
C VAL A 75 -43.85 12.06 30.67
N LEU A 76 -43.40 12.95 31.56
CA LEU A 76 -42.58 14.10 31.12
C LEU A 76 -41.28 13.60 30.44
N THR A 77 -41.07 14.03 29.21
CA THR A 77 -39.88 13.58 28.38
C THR A 77 -38.56 14.11 28.92
N SER A 78 -38.61 15.04 29.86
CA SER A 78 -37.44 15.67 30.51
C SER A 78 -37.10 15.08 31.87
N GLU A 79 -37.76 13.99 32.34
CA GLU A 79 -37.57 13.43 33.67
C GLU A 79 -37.49 11.90 33.68
N GLY A 80 -36.89 11.37 34.73
CA GLY A 80 -36.89 9.92 35.04
C GLY A 80 -36.16 9.07 33.98
N SER A 81 -36.77 7.91 33.73
CA SER A 81 -36.20 6.90 32.84
C SER A 81 -36.16 7.34 31.35
N VAL A 82 -37.07 8.19 30.95
CA VAL A 82 -37.12 8.72 29.57
C VAL A 82 -35.87 9.58 29.29
N LEU A 83 -35.51 10.48 30.20
CA LEU A 83 -34.31 11.31 30.09
C LEU A 83 -33.03 10.43 30.11
N THR A 84 -32.97 9.42 31.00
CA THR A 84 -31.85 8.50 31.05
C THR A 84 -31.67 7.76 29.74
N ASN A 85 -32.74 7.23 29.15
CA ASN A 85 -32.69 6.55 27.85
C ASN A 85 -32.26 7.47 26.71
N GLN A 86 -32.73 8.73 26.68
CA GLN A 86 -32.29 9.73 25.70
C GLN A 86 -30.76 9.96 25.84
N PHE A 87 -30.26 10.14 27.06
CA PHE A 87 -28.84 10.37 27.30
C PHE A 87 -27.97 9.18 26.88
N VAL A 88 -28.38 7.96 27.20
CA VAL A 88 -27.66 6.73 26.77
C VAL A 88 -27.66 6.62 25.25
N THR A 89 -28.79 6.89 24.59
CA THR A 89 -28.90 6.86 23.12
C THR A 89 -27.99 7.91 22.46
N LEU A 90 -27.99 9.14 22.99
CA LEU A 90 -27.11 10.21 22.51
C LEU A 90 -25.63 9.86 22.68
N LYS A 91 -25.26 9.31 23.83
CA LYS A 91 -23.89 8.89 24.11
C LYS A 91 -23.45 7.77 23.15
N SER A 92 -24.30 6.77 22.91
CA SER A 92 -24.01 5.70 21.96
C SER A 92 -23.85 6.25 20.54
N GLY A 93 -24.79 7.06 20.07
CA GLY A 93 -24.72 7.65 18.74
C GLY A 93 -23.52 8.58 18.54
N ALA A 94 -23.12 9.35 19.56
CA ALA A 94 -21.92 10.16 19.54
C ALA A 94 -20.64 9.30 19.45
N THR A 95 -20.63 8.15 20.15
CA THR A 95 -19.52 7.21 20.07
C THR A 95 -19.42 6.59 18.68
N ASP A 96 -20.51 6.12 18.10
CA ASP A 96 -20.55 5.51 16.78
C ASP A 96 -20.13 6.52 15.68
N TYR A 97 -20.59 7.75 15.79
CA TYR A 97 -20.15 8.83 14.90
C TYR A 97 -18.66 9.16 15.06
N GLY A 98 -18.16 9.17 16.29
CA GLY A 98 -16.74 9.34 16.58
C GLY A 98 -15.86 8.25 15.97
N ILE A 99 -16.30 6.99 16.07
CA ILE A 99 -15.61 5.84 15.44
C ILE A 99 -15.58 6.01 13.92
N ALA A 100 -16.69 6.40 13.28
CA ALA A 100 -16.72 6.68 11.85
C ALA A 100 -15.75 7.79 11.45
N GLY A 101 -15.62 8.84 12.28
CA GLY A 101 -14.64 9.91 12.09
C GLY A 101 -13.20 9.43 12.15
N ILE A 102 -12.86 8.59 13.12
CA ILE A 102 -11.53 7.96 13.25
C ILE A 102 -11.25 7.06 12.03
N ASN A 103 -12.22 6.29 11.59
CA ASN A 103 -12.10 5.45 10.40
C ASN A 103 -11.81 6.27 9.13
N GLN A 104 -12.47 7.43 8.96
CA GLN A 104 -12.18 8.34 7.85
C GLN A 104 -10.72 8.82 7.85
N GLU A 105 -10.20 9.20 9.00
CA GLU A 105 -8.81 9.66 9.15
C GLU A 105 -7.82 8.53 8.92
N LEU A 106 -8.10 7.34 9.46
CA LEU A 106 -7.30 6.15 9.25
C LEU A 106 -7.19 5.79 7.75
N MET A 107 -8.32 5.79 7.04
CA MET A 107 -8.33 5.52 5.59
C MET A 107 -7.54 6.57 4.81
N LEU A 108 -7.62 7.85 5.20
CA LEU A 108 -6.82 8.91 4.58
C LEU A 108 -5.32 8.64 4.76
N ASN A 109 -4.88 8.35 5.98
CA ASN A 109 -3.48 8.13 6.33
C ASN A 109 -2.93 6.86 5.65
N LEU A 110 -3.68 5.75 5.66
CA LEU A 110 -3.32 4.52 4.96
C LEU A 110 -3.19 4.76 3.45
N GLY A 111 -4.12 5.50 2.86
CA GLY A 111 -4.08 5.85 1.45
C GLY A 111 -2.84 6.66 1.07
N ILE A 112 -2.44 7.63 1.90
CA ILE A 112 -1.23 8.43 1.70
C ILE A 112 0.02 7.57 1.79
N ILE A 113 0.10 6.68 2.79
CA ILE A 113 1.25 5.79 2.99
C ILE A 113 1.38 4.84 1.81
N GLN A 114 0.31 4.18 1.40
CA GLN A 114 0.33 3.23 0.30
C GLN A 114 0.67 3.92 -1.03
N TYR A 115 0.10 5.09 -1.30
CA TYR A 115 0.45 5.90 -2.46
C TYR A 115 1.94 6.23 -2.51
N LYS A 116 2.51 6.70 -1.39
CA LYS A 116 3.95 7.01 -1.29
C LYS A 116 4.82 5.78 -1.50
N ASN A 117 4.44 4.63 -0.91
CA ASN A 117 5.18 3.39 -1.05
C ASN A 117 5.21 2.91 -2.50
N LEU A 118 4.07 2.93 -3.20
CA LEU A 118 3.99 2.57 -4.61
C LEU A 118 4.78 3.52 -5.51
N LYS A 119 4.72 4.84 -5.28
CA LYS A 119 5.54 5.81 -6.01
C LYS A 119 7.04 5.62 -5.76
N THR A 120 7.43 5.27 -4.55
CA THR A 120 8.83 4.95 -4.23
C THR A 120 9.28 3.67 -4.91
N ALA A 121 8.47 2.61 -4.87
CA ALA A 121 8.74 1.36 -5.58
C ALA A 121 8.89 1.59 -7.09
N GLY A 122 8.04 2.42 -7.70
CA GLY A 122 8.16 2.80 -9.11
C GLY A 122 9.47 3.55 -9.42
N LYS A 123 9.89 4.47 -8.55
CA LYS A 123 11.18 5.17 -8.70
C LYS A 123 12.35 4.20 -8.61
N GLN A 124 12.33 3.28 -7.66
CA GLN A 124 13.36 2.25 -7.50
C GLN A 124 13.41 1.33 -8.72
N ALA A 125 12.27 0.85 -9.21
CA ALA A 125 12.20 0.02 -10.40
C ALA A 125 12.83 0.70 -11.63
N LYS A 126 12.57 2.01 -11.81
CA LYS A 126 13.23 2.80 -12.87
C LYS A 126 14.74 2.86 -12.67
N GLN A 127 15.22 3.13 -11.44
CA GLN A 127 16.65 3.21 -11.14
C GLN A 127 17.34 1.85 -11.39
N PHE A 128 16.73 0.74 -10.95
CA PHE A 128 17.24 -0.60 -11.24
C PHE A 128 17.29 -0.89 -12.74
N GLY A 129 16.27 -0.48 -13.50
CA GLY A 129 16.28 -0.61 -14.97
C GLY A 129 17.44 0.16 -15.61
N ILE A 130 17.73 1.38 -15.15
CA ILE A 130 18.87 2.19 -15.62
C ILE A 130 20.20 1.54 -15.24
N LEU A 131 20.35 1.14 -13.98
CA LEU A 131 21.58 0.49 -13.50
C LEU A 131 21.85 -0.81 -14.28
N ASN A 132 20.84 -1.68 -14.41
CA ASN A 132 21.00 -2.92 -15.16
C ASN A 132 21.30 -2.67 -16.65
N ALA A 133 20.77 -1.62 -17.25
CA ALA A 133 21.13 -1.25 -18.61
C ALA A 133 22.60 -0.85 -18.71
N ILE A 134 23.12 -0.08 -17.74
CA ILE A 134 24.54 0.35 -17.70
C ILE A 134 25.46 -0.83 -17.41
N PHE A 135 25.13 -1.66 -16.40
CA PHE A 135 25.94 -2.83 -16.03
C PHE A 135 25.89 -3.93 -17.10
N GLY A 136 24.72 -4.11 -17.75
CA GLY A 136 24.58 -5.04 -18.87
C GLY A 136 25.49 -4.68 -20.05
N LEU A 137 25.61 -3.39 -20.37
CA LEU A 137 26.58 -2.92 -21.37
C LEU A 137 28.02 -3.17 -20.92
N GLY A 138 28.33 -2.95 -19.66
CA GLY A 138 29.68 -3.16 -19.11
C GLY A 138 30.14 -4.62 -19.14
N THR A 139 29.24 -5.57 -18.81
CA THR A 139 29.55 -7.00 -18.82
C THR A 139 29.66 -7.57 -20.24
N ASP A 140 28.81 -7.16 -21.15
CA ASP A 140 28.87 -7.59 -22.56
C ASP A 140 30.12 -7.03 -23.26
N ILE A 141 30.51 -5.79 -23.00
CA ILE A 141 31.76 -5.19 -23.53
C ILE A 141 32.99 -5.82 -22.86
N GLY A 142 32.93 -6.10 -21.56
CA GLY A 142 34.00 -6.78 -20.83
C GLY A 142 34.26 -8.21 -21.34
N GLN A 143 33.23 -8.97 -21.69
CA GLN A 143 33.39 -10.31 -22.28
C GLN A 143 34.01 -10.24 -23.70
N ILE A 144 33.68 -9.24 -24.50
CA ILE A 144 34.26 -9.05 -25.83
C ILE A 144 35.76 -8.66 -25.73
N GLY A 145 36.15 -7.89 -24.70
CA GLY A 145 37.55 -7.55 -24.42
C GLY A 145 38.39 -8.70 -23.87
N MET A 146 37.76 -9.68 -23.20
CA MET A 146 38.47 -10.81 -22.53
C MET A 146 38.70 -12.01 -23.43
N THR A 147 38.02 -12.14 -24.56
CA THR A 147 38.22 -13.30 -25.45
C THR A 147 39.53 -13.28 -26.25
N GLY A 148 40.41 -12.28 -26.02
CA GLY A 148 41.64 -12.15 -26.79
C GLY A 148 42.92 -11.80 -26.04
N ALA A 149 42.95 -11.55 -24.72
CA ALA A 149 44.15 -11.01 -24.09
C ALA A 149 44.58 -11.55 -22.73
N PHE A 150 43.71 -12.19 -21.91
CA PHE A 150 44.16 -12.66 -20.60
C PHE A 150 43.43 -13.94 -20.19
N ASP A 151 44.16 -15.02 -20.20
CA ASP A 151 43.79 -16.34 -19.70
C ASP A 151 43.90 -16.34 -18.15
N THR A 152 42.97 -15.70 -17.47
CA THR A 152 42.82 -15.80 -16.01
C THR A 152 41.44 -16.34 -15.69
N LYS A 153 41.44 -17.63 -15.21
CA LYS A 153 40.24 -18.27 -14.67
C LYS A 153 39.54 -17.39 -13.64
N PRO A 154 38.23 -17.09 -13.77
CA PRO A 154 37.51 -16.40 -12.72
C PRO A 154 37.38 -17.31 -11.50
N THR A 155 38.00 -16.93 -10.40
CA THR A 155 37.76 -17.56 -9.10
C THR A 155 36.37 -17.12 -8.63
N THR A 156 35.37 -17.97 -8.84
CA THR A 156 34.00 -17.76 -8.34
C THR A 156 34.03 -17.93 -6.83
N THR A 157 34.20 -16.85 -6.10
CA THR A 157 33.96 -16.82 -4.65
C THR A 157 32.44 -16.67 -4.41
N THR A 158 31.77 -17.82 -4.41
CA THR A 158 30.36 -17.88 -4.00
C THR A 158 30.29 -17.77 -2.49
N ASN A 159 30.15 -16.55 -1.99
CA ASN A 159 29.94 -16.30 -0.56
C ASN A 159 28.45 -16.47 -0.22
N THR A 160 28.01 -17.72 -0.18
CA THR A 160 26.65 -18.08 0.27
C THR A 160 26.59 -17.97 1.79
N LYS A 161 26.25 -16.81 2.33
CA LYS A 161 25.84 -16.71 3.73
C LYS A 161 24.54 -17.49 3.92
N LYS A 162 24.64 -18.72 4.43
CA LYS A 162 23.50 -19.47 4.96
C LYS A 162 22.95 -18.73 6.18
N TYR A 163 21.82 -18.08 6.03
CA TYR A 163 21.03 -17.65 7.17
C TYR A 163 20.26 -18.86 7.69
N THR A 164 20.71 -19.41 8.81
CA THR A 164 19.94 -20.42 9.56
C THR A 164 18.85 -19.68 10.33
N VAL A 165 17.62 -19.81 9.87
CA VAL A 165 16.44 -19.36 10.63
C VAL A 165 16.25 -20.36 11.78
N GLN A 166 16.65 -19.96 12.97
CA GLN A 166 16.38 -20.72 14.20
C GLN A 166 14.91 -20.53 14.55
N GLY A 167 14.07 -21.48 14.20
CA GLY A 167 12.67 -21.56 14.57
C GLY A 167 12.53 -21.81 16.06
N GLY A 168 12.32 -20.76 16.84
CA GLY A 168 11.89 -20.84 18.23
C GLY A 168 10.37 -20.90 18.31
N SER A 169 9.78 -22.09 18.20
CA SER A 169 8.37 -22.33 18.55
C SER A 169 8.26 -22.61 20.04
N ASN A 170 7.99 -21.58 20.85
CA ASN A 170 7.50 -21.73 22.20
C ASN A 170 6.43 -20.69 22.48
N TRP A 171 5.30 -20.85 21.81
CA TRP A 171 4.09 -20.13 22.18
C TRP A 171 3.17 -21.09 22.94
N GLN A 172 3.00 -20.90 24.28
CA GLN A 172 1.96 -21.55 25.08
C GLN A 172 0.89 -20.51 25.41
N PRO A 173 -0.41 -20.80 25.17
CA PRO A 173 -1.48 -19.91 25.57
C PRO A 173 -1.66 -19.92 27.10
N PRO A 174 -2.06 -18.79 27.70
CA PRO A 174 -2.36 -18.71 29.13
C PRO A 174 -3.59 -19.55 29.48
N LYS A 175 -3.54 -20.21 30.66
CA LYS A 175 -4.63 -20.99 31.24
C LYS A 175 -5.73 -20.09 31.76
#